data_124a97f2ce7fd82e06753d0c0d285c4f
#
_entry.id   124a97f2ce7fd82e06753d0c0d285c4f
#
_cell.length_a   1.000
_cell.length_b   1.000
_cell.length_c   1.000
_cell.angle_alpha   90.00
_cell.angle_beta   90.00
_cell.angle_gamma   90.00
#
_symmetry.space_group_name_H-M   'P 1'
#
loop_
_entity.id
_entity.type
_entity.pdbx_description
1 polymer ?
#
loop_
_entity_poly.entity_id
_entity_poly.type
_entity_poly.pdbx_seq_one_letter_code
_entity_poly.pdbx_strand_id
1 'polypeptide(L)'
;MNFDEFRRRADAVRDIPLEAVLAFRGAVRDRNDRARWHTERGPLSVTGAKFTNWHGGSGGGAIDLVMHLARVRVSAAVEWLEQHLAANHPALRQPTGATTGRPPAAPPGYGRLRLPAPEARLLDRVRRYLTQRRGLSAALLEPLIQSGKLYADHRGNAVFLLVAGKPNRPIGAELRGTGSRVWRGMAPGTRKDLGYFWIGTPGSQNIILCESAIDAISYWQMNPHGICISTAGVRANPLWLRGLLARGYAIYCGFDADEPGDAAATQMIALHPAVQRLRPPAHDWNDVLTSRR
;
A
#
# COMPACT_ATOMS: atom_id res chain seq x y z
N MET A 1 25.46 16.83 10.30
CA MET A 1 24.01 16.98 10.52
C MET A 1 23.53 15.76 11.31
N ASN A 2 22.93 15.97 12.48
CA ASN A 2 22.41 14.91 13.35
C ASN A 2 21.17 14.29 12.68
N PHE A 3 20.95 12.98 12.86
CA PHE A 3 19.83 12.23 12.28
C PHE A 3 18.45 12.81 12.65
N ASP A 4 18.29 13.26 13.90
CA ASP A 4 17.03 13.86 14.37
C ASP A 4 16.77 15.24 13.76
N GLU A 5 17.79 15.99 13.46
CA GLU A 5 17.70 17.27 12.76
C GLU A 5 17.29 17.05 11.29
N PHE A 6 17.92 16.11 10.61
CA PHE A 6 17.54 15.74 9.25
C PHE A 6 16.10 15.24 9.16
N ARG A 7 15.67 14.42 10.13
CA ARG A 7 14.31 13.88 10.19
C ARG A 7 13.27 15.01 10.33
N ARG A 8 13.52 15.98 11.22
CA ARG A 8 12.62 17.15 11.38
C ARG A 8 12.50 17.96 10.10
N ARG A 9 13.61 18.21 9.41
CA ARG A 9 13.64 18.93 8.13
C ARG A 9 12.87 18.17 7.05
N ALA A 10 13.09 16.87 6.93
CA ALA A 10 12.35 16.03 5.99
C ALA A 10 10.85 15.97 6.29
N ASP A 11 10.46 15.90 7.57
CA ASP A 11 9.06 15.94 8.00
C ASP A 11 8.39 17.28 7.65
N ALA A 12 9.12 18.38 7.74
CA ALA A 12 8.61 19.71 7.42
C ALA A 12 8.25 19.91 5.93
N VAL A 13 8.95 19.23 5.03
CA VAL A 13 8.75 19.41 3.57
C VAL A 13 8.02 18.27 2.88
N ARG A 14 7.75 17.16 3.56
CA ARG A 14 7.16 15.96 2.94
C ARG A 14 5.74 16.15 2.41
N ASP A 15 4.99 17.09 3.01
CA ASP A 15 3.59 17.34 2.69
C ASP A 15 3.41 18.50 1.68
N ILE A 16 4.51 19.01 1.11
CA ILE A 16 4.45 19.99 0.02
C ILE A 16 3.69 19.38 -1.17
N PRO A 17 2.67 20.06 -1.72
CA PRO A 17 1.91 19.55 -2.85
C PRO A 17 2.79 19.22 -4.05
N LEU A 18 2.61 18.04 -4.64
CA LEU A 18 3.39 17.60 -5.79
C LEU A 18 3.21 18.53 -7.00
N GLU A 19 2.02 19.09 -7.14
CA GLU A 19 1.71 20.06 -8.19
C GLU A 19 2.55 21.34 -8.06
N ALA A 20 2.88 21.76 -6.83
CA ALA A 20 3.76 22.91 -6.61
C ALA A 20 5.19 22.60 -7.05
N VAL A 21 5.70 21.40 -6.77
CA VAL A 21 7.01 20.93 -7.24
C VAL A 21 7.04 20.87 -8.76
N LEU A 22 6.00 20.28 -9.37
CA LEU A 22 5.89 20.14 -10.82
C LEU A 22 5.79 21.49 -11.54
N ALA A 23 4.96 22.41 -11.02
CA ALA A 23 4.83 23.75 -11.57
C ALA A 23 6.14 24.54 -11.47
N PHE A 24 6.85 24.45 -10.33
CA PHE A 24 8.16 25.10 -10.17
C PHE A 24 9.20 24.54 -11.14
N ARG A 25 9.13 23.24 -11.46
CA ARG A 25 10.01 22.58 -12.43
C ARG A 25 9.57 22.74 -13.89
N GLY A 26 8.52 23.53 -14.17
CA GLY A 26 8.03 23.78 -15.52
C GLY A 26 7.34 22.57 -16.17
N ALA A 27 6.89 21.59 -15.37
CA ALA A 27 6.14 20.47 -15.89
C ALA A 27 4.76 20.90 -16.39
N VAL A 28 4.28 20.29 -17.47
CA VAL A 28 2.99 20.61 -18.10
C VAL A 28 1.98 19.49 -17.80
N ARG A 29 0.81 19.89 -17.32
CA ARG A 29 -0.29 18.96 -17.09
C ARG A 29 -0.90 18.49 -18.40
N ASP A 30 -1.20 17.20 -18.53
CA ASP A 30 -1.86 16.64 -19.70
C ASP A 30 -3.29 17.21 -19.85
N ARG A 31 -3.71 17.51 -21.08
CA ARG A 31 -5.01 18.12 -21.37
C ARG A 31 -6.16 17.13 -21.22
N ASN A 32 -5.91 15.85 -21.45
CA ASN A 32 -6.92 14.78 -21.46
C ASN A 32 -6.91 13.93 -20.19
N ASP A 33 -5.82 13.95 -19.41
CA ASP A 33 -5.69 13.19 -18.16
C ASP A 33 -5.17 14.11 -17.05
N ARG A 34 -6.07 14.52 -16.17
CA ARG A 34 -5.73 15.44 -15.06
C ARG A 34 -4.72 14.89 -14.07
N ALA A 35 -4.52 13.59 -14.01
CA ALA A 35 -3.52 12.96 -13.17
C ALA A 35 -2.14 12.95 -13.83
N ARG A 36 -2.06 13.11 -15.15
CA ARG A 36 -0.83 12.98 -15.92
C ARG A 36 -0.10 14.32 -16.10
N TRP A 37 1.23 14.27 -15.93
CA TRP A 37 2.11 15.41 -16.10
C TRP A 37 3.27 15.04 -17.03
N HIS A 38 3.63 15.96 -17.91
CA HIS A 38 4.79 15.86 -18.79
C HIS A 38 5.94 16.62 -18.16
N THR A 39 7.03 15.91 -17.89
CA THR A 39 8.25 16.46 -17.28
C THR A 39 9.44 16.28 -18.21
N GLU A 40 10.53 16.94 -17.91
CA GLU A 40 11.83 16.74 -18.59
C GLU A 40 12.33 15.29 -18.54
N ARG A 41 11.75 14.46 -17.64
CA ARG A 41 12.09 13.06 -17.43
C ARG A 41 11.02 12.08 -17.89
N GLY A 42 10.14 12.54 -18.75
CA GLY A 42 9.02 11.78 -19.26
C GLY A 42 7.73 11.98 -18.47
N PRO A 43 6.66 11.31 -18.89
CA PRO A 43 5.36 11.43 -18.25
C PRO A 43 5.33 10.71 -16.90
N LEU A 44 4.65 11.32 -15.95
CA LEU A 44 4.32 10.71 -14.66
C LEU A 44 2.87 11.00 -14.30
N SER A 45 2.32 10.20 -13.39
CA SER A 45 0.97 10.39 -12.85
C SER A 45 1.03 10.86 -11.41
N VAL A 46 0.17 11.84 -11.06
CA VAL A 46 0.00 12.33 -9.69
C VAL A 46 -1.39 11.97 -9.20
N THR A 47 -1.46 11.29 -8.05
CA THR A 47 -2.71 10.93 -7.40
C THR A 47 -2.59 11.25 -5.91
N GLY A 48 -3.26 12.31 -5.48
CA GLY A 48 -3.12 12.85 -4.12
C GLY A 48 -1.67 13.26 -3.83
N ALA A 49 -1.13 12.82 -2.70
CA ALA A 49 0.24 13.15 -2.28
C ALA A 49 1.31 12.21 -2.86
N LYS A 50 1.03 11.50 -3.98
CA LYS A 50 1.99 10.57 -4.59
C LYS A 50 2.06 10.72 -6.10
N PHE A 51 3.29 10.62 -6.63
CA PHE A 51 3.51 10.42 -8.06
C PHE A 51 3.87 8.96 -8.36
N THR A 52 3.69 8.58 -9.62
CA THR A 52 4.15 7.31 -10.18
C THR A 52 4.74 7.55 -11.55
N ASN A 53 5.98 7.12 -11.75
CA ASN A 53 6.62 7.05 -13.05
C ASN A 53 6.49 5.62 -13.59
N TRP A 54 5.64 5.42 -14.60
CA TRP A 54 5.34 4.11 -15.18
C TRP A 54 6.49 3.51 -16.00
N HIS A 55 7.42 4.35 -16.50
CA HIS A 55 8.54 3.91 -17.31
C HIS A 55 9.80 3.56 -16.51
N GLY A 56 9.91 4.03 -15.26
CA GLY A 56 11.10 3.84 -14.44
C GLY A 56 10.84 3.25 -13.06
N GLY A 57 9.60 2.79 -12.78
CA GLY A 57 9.26 2.15 -11.50
C GLY A 57 9.39 3.05 -10.26
N SER A 58 9.69 4.34 -10.43
CA SER A 58 9.85 5.29 -9.33
C SER A 58 8.52 5.94 -8.95
N GLY A 59 8.35 6.21 -7.66
CA GLY A 59 7.15 6.87 -7.12
C GLY A 59 7.37 7.29 -5.68
N GLY A 60 6.47 8.13 -5.16
CA GLY A 60 6.57 8.60 -3.78
C GLY A 60 5.95 9.97 -3.55
N GLY A 61 6.39 10.65 -2.48
CA GLY A 61 5.96 11.99 -2.10
C GLY A 61 6.79 13.12 -2.70
N ALA A 62 6.72 14.31 -2.09
CA ALA A 62 7.41 15.51 -2.60
C ALA A 62 8.93 15.34 -2.64
N ILE A 63 9.52 14.73 -1.61
CA ILE A 63 10.97 14.49 -1.55
C ILE A 63 11.39 13.55 -2.67
N ASP A 64 10.66 12.43 -2.85
CA ASP A 64 10.96 11.46 -3.91
C ASP A 64 10.79 12.06 -5.31
N LEU A 65 9.81 12.96 -5.47
CA LEU A 65 9.59 13.66 -6.74
C LEU A 65 10.79 14.55 -7.08
N VAL A 66 11.31 15.32 -6.14
CA VAL A 66 12.51 16.14 -6.36
C VAL A 66 13.74 15.27 -6.64
N MET A 67 13.91 14.18 -5.89
CA MET A 67 14.98 13.20 -6.16
C MET A 67 14.89 12.64 -7.57
N HIS A 68 13.68 12.30 -8.02
CA HIS A 68 13.43 11.80 -9.38
C HIS A 68 13.74 12.85 -10.46
N LEU A 69 13.18 14.06 -10.34
CA LEU A 69 13.32 15.11 -11.35
C LEU A 69 14.76 15.66 -11.42
N ALA A 70 15.39 15.92 -10.27
CA ALA A 70 16.71 16.55 -10.19
C ALA A 70 17.89 15.57 -10.15
N ARG A 71 17.66 14.25 -10.00
CA ARG A 71 18.70 13.22 -9.79
C ARG A 71 19.62 13.49 -8.59
N VAL A 72 19.04 13.93 -7.51
CA VAL A 72 19.78 14.27 -6.30
C VAL A 72 19.50 13.28 -5.18
N ARG A 73 20.37 13.26 -4.16
CA ARG A 73 20.16 12.49 -2.94
C ARG A 73 19.08 13.12 -2.07
N VAL A 74 18.53 12.35 -1.13
CA VAL A 74 17.46 12.78 -0.24
C VAL A 74 17.78 14.07 0.52
N SER A 75 19.01 14.27 0.98
CA SER A 75 19.44 15.49 1.69
C SER A 75 19.32 16.73 0.81
N ALA A 76 19.80 16.64 -0.43
CA ALA A 76 19.71 17.73 -1.39
C ALA A 76 18.27 17.99 -1.86
N ALA A 77 17.43 16.95 -1.93
CA ALA A 77 16.02 17.12 -2.22
C ALA A 77 15.25 17.83 -1.11
N VAL A 78 15.54 17.52 0.16
CA VAL A 78 14.98 18.23 1.31
C VAL A 78 15.41 19.69 1.31
N GLU A 79 16.69 19.96 1.13
CA GLU A 79 17.23 21.32 1.06
C GLU A 79 16.61 22.13 -0.09
N TRP A 80 16.45 21.51 -1.26
CA TRP A 80 15.81 22.15 -2.41
C TRP A 80 14.34 22.53 -2.09
N LEU A 81 13.58 21.63 -1.47
CA LEU A 81 12.19 21.91 -1.06
C LEU A 81 12.09 23.05 -0.05
N GLU A 82 13.00 23.09 0.93
CA GLU A 82 13.09 24.17 1.91
C GLU A 82 13.36 25.51 1.25
N GLN A 83 14.35 25.57 0.36
CA GLN A 83 14.77 26.81 -0.29
C GLN A 83 13.72 27.37 -1.26
N HIS A 84 13.00 26.53 -1.98
CA HIS A 84 12.16 26.99 -3.09
C HIS A 84 10.66 26.97 -2.79
N LEU A 85 10.19 26.10 -1.90
CA LEU A 85 8.75 25.90 -1.70
C LEU A 85 8.31 26.03 -0.23
N ALA A 86 9.21 25.86 0.72
CA ALA A 86 8.85 25.89 2.14
C ALA A 86 8.38 27.28 2.63
N ALA A 87 8.97 28.35 2.12
CA ALA A 87 8.62 29.71 2.51
C ALA A 87 7.16 30.11 2.20
N ASN A 88 6.54 29.41 1.22
CA ASN A 88 5.17 29.65 0.79
C ASN A 88 4.17 28.58 1.32
N HIS A 89 4.64 27.63 2.14
CA HIS A 89 3.78 26.56 2.64
C HIS A 89 3.23 26.90 4.04
N PRO A 90 1.88 26.92 4.24
CA PRO A 90 1.27 27.34 5.51
C PRO A 90 1.73 26.57 6.77
N ALA A 91 2.16 25.31 6.60
CA ALA A 91 2.64 24.45 7.69
C ALA A 91 4.02 24.86 8.25
N LEU A 92 4.77 25.73 7.57
CA LEU A 92 6.13 26.13 7.99
C LEU A 92 6.20 27.55 8.59
N ARG A 93 5.09 28.26 8.69
CA ARG A 93 4.99 29.49 9.49
C ARG A 93 4.96 29.10 10.96
N GLN A 94 6.11 29.16 11.64
CA GLN A 94 6.12 29.13 13.11
C GLN A 94 5.32 30.32 13.64
N PRO A 95 4.34 30.12 14.51
CA PRO A 95 3.74 31.22 15.27
C PRO A 95 4.66 31.56 16.47
N THR A 96 5.37 32.67 16.37
CA THR A 96 5.78 33.39 17.57
C THR A 96 4.53 34.03 18.16
N GLY A 97 4.10 33.58 19.32
CA GLY A 97 3.04 34.25 20.10
C GLY A 97 1.92 33.32 20.55
N ALA A 98 1.85 33.11 21.84
CA ALA A 98 0.82 32.37 22.53
C ALA A 98 -0.58 32.91 22.24
N THR A 99 -1.52 32.05 21.89
CA THR A 99 -2.94 32.21 22.21
C THR A 99 -3.63 30.85 22.33
N THR A 100 -4.37 30.75 23.38
CA THR A 100 -5.24 29.70 23.91
C THR A 100 -6.08 28.92 22.93
N GLY A 101 -6.02 27.60 23.02
CA GLY A 101 -7.21 26.76 23.04
C GLY A 101 -7.89 26.41 21.76
N ARG A 102 -7.30 25.54 20.95
CA ARG A 102 -8.01 24.50 20.16
C ARG A 102 -7.03 23.35 19.94
N PRO A 103 -7.43 22.06 20.15
CA PRO A 103 -6.54 20.94 19.86
C PRO A 103 -6.10 21.03 18.39
N PRO A 104 -4.83 20.72 18.06
CA PRO A 104 -4.34 20.75 16.71
C PRO A 104 -5.24 19.86 15.83
N ALA A 105 -5.71 20.41 14.72
CA ALA A 105 -6.39 19.63 13.69
C ALA A 105 -5.50 18.45 13.33
N ALA A 106 -6.09 17.26 13.32
CA ALA A 106 -5.39 16.04 12.90
C ALA A 106 -4.67 16.28 11.56
N PRO A 107 -3.50 15.67 11.32
CA PRO A 107 -2.76 15.82 10.06
C PRO A 107 -3.72 15.59 8.88
N PRO A 108 -3.50 16.24 7.70
CA PRO A 108 -4.38 16.11 6.53
C PRO A 108 -4.55 14.64 6.22
N GLY A 109 -5.66 14.12 6.73
CA GLY A 109 -5.85 12.71 6.95
C GLY A 109 -6.05 12.00 5.63
N TYR A 110 -5.61 10.78 5.58
CA TYR A 110 -6.33 9.76 4.84
C TYR A 110 -7.83 10.10 4.94
N GLY A 111 -8.46 10.42 3.82
CA GLY A 111 -9.87 10.81 3.84
C GLY A 111 -10.66 9.77 4.64
N ARG A 112 -11.77 10.17 5.25
CA ARG A 112 -12.61 9.24 6.03
C ARG A 112 -12.77 7.91 5.28
N LEU A 113 -12.49 6.79 5.94
CA LEU A 113 -12.65 5.47 5.35
C LEU A 113 -14.08 5.31 4.83
N ARG A 114 -14.19 4.95 3.55
CA ARG A 114 -15.45 4.67 2.87
C ARG A 114 -15.39 3.26 2.30
N LEU A 115 -15.82 2.29 3.10
CA LEU A 115 -15.96 0.93 2.64
C LEU A 115 -17.13 0.84 1.66
N PRO A 116 -17.00 0.10 0.54
CA PRO A 116 -18.13 -0.21 -0.31
C PRO A 116 -19.19 -0.96 0.48
N ALA A 117 -20.45 -0.61 0.30
CA ALA A 117 -21.56 -1.33 0.92
C ALA A 117 -21.63 -2.77 0.37
N PRO A 118 -21.88 -3.79 1.22
CA PRO A 118 -22.11 -5.15 0.77
C PRO A 118 -23.34 -5.25 -0.14
N GLU A 119 -23.22 -6.02 -1.22
CA GLU A 119 -24.32 -6.36 -2.14
C GLU A 119 -24.46 -7.89 -2.26
N ALA A 120 -25.33 -8.46 -1.45
CA ALA A 120 -25.51 -9.91 -1.34
C ALA A 120 -25.87 -10.59 -2.68
N ARG A 121 -26.62 -9.90 -3.55
CA ARG A 121 -27.05 -10.42 -4.87
C ARG A 121 -25.86 -10.66 -5.82
N LEU A 122 -24.74 -9.98 -5.60
CA LEU A 122 -23.54 -10.12 -6.42
C LEU A 122 -22.50 -11.05 -5.82
N LEU A 123 -22.76 -11.61 -4.65
CA LEU A 123 -21.82 -12.49 -3.95
C LEU A 123 -21.49 -13.76 -4.74
N ASP A 124 -22.48 -14.35 -5.43
CA ASP A 124 -22.24 -15.53 -6.27
C ASP A 124 -21.34 -15.25 -7.47
N ARG A 125 -21.35 -14.02 -7.99
CA ARG A 125 -20.38 -13.59 -9.00
C ARG A 125 -18.96 -13.57 -8.44
N VAL A 126 -18.79 -13.06 -7.22
CA VAL A 126 -17.49 -13.06 -6.52
C VAL A 126 -17.04 -14.49 -6.24
N ARG A 127 -17.92 -15.36 -5.72
CA ARG A 127 -17.62 -16.78 -5.50
C ARG A 127 -17.14 -17.46 -6.77
N ARG A 128 -17.89 -17.35 -7.88
CA ARG A 128 -17.52 -17.93 -9.17
C ARG A 128 -16.16 -17.41 -9.66
N TYR A 129 -15.90 -16.13 -9.57
CA TYR A 129 -14.61 -15.55 -9.95
C TYR A 129 -13.47 -16.15 -9.12
N LEU A 130 -13.61 -16.18 -7.80
CA LEU A 130 -12.56 -16.68 -6.92
C LEU A 130 -12.34 -18.19 -7.04
N THR A 131 -13.40 -18.97 -7.24
CA THR A 131 -13.27 -20.42 -7.38
C THR A 131 -12.86 -20.86 -8.79
N GLN A 132 -13.48 -20.32 -9.83
CA GLN A 132 -13.26 -20.79 -11.20
C GLN A 132 -12.05 -20.15 -11.87
N ARG A 133 -11.85 -18.82 -11.66
CA ARG A 133 -10.72 -18.11 -12.32
C ARG A 133 -9.48 -18.02 -11.44
N ARG A 134 -9.63 -18.00 -10.11
CA ARG A 134 -8.52 -17.90 -9.16
C ARG A 134 -8.19 -19.21 -8.47
N GLY A 135 -8.96 -20.25 -8.69
CA GLY A 135 -8.69 -21.57 -8.17
C GLY A 135 -8.86 -21.73 -6.66
N LEU A 136 -9.44 -20.76 -5.97
CA LEU A 136 -9.61 -20.81 -4.53
C LEU A 136 -10.74 -21.76 -4.14
N SER A 137 -10.53 -22.56 -3.09
CA SER A 137 -11.52 -23.48 -2.58
C SER A 137 -12.70 -22.74 -1.96
N ALA A 138 -13.94 -23.17 -2.27
CA ALA A 138 -15.14 -22.63 -1.65
C ALA A 138 -15.11 -22.80 -0.13
N ALA A 139 -14.58 -23.92 0.37
CA ALA A 139 -14.46 -24.19 1.80
C ALA A 139 -13.60 -23.15 2.54
N LEU A 140 -12.63 -22.51 1.87
CA LEU A 140 -11.82 -21.42 2.43
C LEU A 140 -12.51 -20.07 2.35
N LEU A 141 -13.32 -19.86 1.32
CA LEU A 141 -14.00 -18.58 1.10
C LEU A 141 -15.20 -18.40 2.04
N GLU A 142 -15.93 -19.46 2.36
CA GLU A 142 -17.14 -19.37 3.19
C GLU A 142 -16.89 -18.77 4.59
N PRO A 143 -15.88 -19.19 5.37
CA PRO A 143 -15.60 -18.55 6.66
C PRO A 143 -15.21 -17.07 6.53
N LEU A 144 -14.54 -16.68 5.45
CA LEU A 144 -14.20 -15.26 5.17
C LEU A 144 -15.46 -14.45 4.85
N ILE A 145 -16.40 -15.05 4.12
CA ILE A 145 -17.68 -14.42 3.78
C ILE A 145 -18.56 -14.30 5.03
N GLN A 146 -18.70 -15.38 5.79
CA GLN A 146 -19.51 -15.40 7.02
C GLN A 146 -19.01 -14.41 8.07
N SER A 147 -17.68 -14.25 8.18
CA SER A 147 -17.08 -13.27 9.09
C SER A 147 -17.07 -11.83 8.53
N GLY A 148 -17.59 -11.61 7.32
CA GLY A 148 -17.59 -10.31 6.66
C GLY A 148 -16.20 -9.82 6.20
N LYS A 149 -15.17 -10.66 6.27
CA LYS A 149 -13.82 -10.32 5.76
C LYS A 149 -13.75 -10.29 4.23
N LEU A 150 -14.67 -10.98 3.57
CA LEU A 150 -14.85 -11.04 2.12
C LEU A 150 -16.30 -10.83 1.77
N TYR A 151 -16.59 -9.89 0.87
CA TYR A 151 -17.95 -9.66 0.36
C TYR A 151 -17.92 -9.09 -1.07
N ALA A 152 -19.09 -8.99 -1.70
CA ALA A 152 -19.27 -8.32 -2.98
C ALA A 152 -19.71 -6.87 -2.76
N ASP A 153 -19.19 -5.92 -3.53
CA ASP A 153 -19.74 -4.57 -3.60
C ASP A 153 -20.83 -4.44 -4.69
N HIS A 154 -21.47 -3.27 -4.79
CA HIS A 154 -22.51 -2.98 -5.78
C HIS A 154 -22.07 -3.08 -7.24
N ARG A 155 -20.76 -3.14 -7.52
CA ARG A 155 -20.18 -3.35 -8.85
C ARG A 155 -19.81 -4.81 -9.09
N GLY A 156 -19.98 -5.66 -8.09
CA GLY A 156 -19.59 -7.07 -8.11
C GLY A 156 -18.07 -7.27 -7.97
N ASN A 157 -17.36 -6.31 -7.38
CA ASN A 157 -15.97 -6.51 -7.01
C ASN A 157 -15.89 -7.38 -5.75
N ALA A 158 -14.85 -8.23 -5.67
CA ALA A 158 -14.47 -8.86 -4.41
C ALA A 158 -13.81 -7.83 -3.51
N VAL A 159 -14.31 -7.69 -2.29
CA VAL A 159 -13.82 -6.76 -1.27
C VAL A 159 -13.21 -7.56 -0.13
N PHE A 160 -11.90 -7.39 0.10
CA PHE A 160 -11.15 -8.05 1.18
C PHE A 160 -10.82 -7.01 2.25
N LEU A 161 -11.38 -7.16 3.46
CA LEU A 161 -11.18 -6.19 4.54
C LEU A 161 -9.77 -6.24 5.12
N LEU A 162 -9.14 -5.08 5.24
CA LEU A 162 -7.98 -4.88 6.08
C LEU A 162 -8.44 -4.52 7.49
N VAL A 163 -7.87 -5.18 8.48
CA VAL A 163 -8.25 -5.02 9.88
C VAL A 163 -7.05 -4.68 10.76
N ALA A 164 -7.32 -4.00 11.87
CA ALA A 164 -6.32 -3.67 12.89
C ALA A 164 -6.91 -3.82 14.31
N GLY A 165 -6.03 -4.07 15.28
CA GLY A 165 -6.38 -4.11 16.71
C GLY A 165 -7.14 -5.34 17.18
N LYS A 166 -7.54 -5.31 18.45
CA LYS A 166 -8.40 -6.29 19.10
C LYS A 166 -9.55 -5.53 19.79
N PRO A 167 -10.82 -5.73 19.41
CA PRO A 167 -11.30 -6.56 18.29
C PRO A 167 -10.82 -6.03 16.91
N ASN A 168 -10.82 -6.90 15.90
CA ASN A 168 -10.46 -6.55 14.53
C ASN A 168 -11.37 -5.43 14.00
N ARG A 169 -10.84 -4.21 13.89
CA ARG A 169 -11.57 -3.07 13.33
C ARG A 169 -11.21 -2.89 11.86
N PRO A 170 -12.19 -2.75 10.96
CA PRO A 170 -11.91 -2.44 9.57
C PRO A 170 -11.18 -1.09 9.45
N ILE A 171 -10.04 -1.09 8.73
CA ILE A 171 -9.23 0.11 8.46
C ILE A 171 -9.03 0.34 6.98
N GLY A 172 -9.62 -0.50 6.15
CA GLY A 172 -9.54 -0.45 4.70
C GLY A 172 -10.04 -1.70 4.02
N ALA A 173 -9.93 -1.73 2.71
CA ALA A 173 -10.19 -2.93 1.92
C ALA A 173 -9.40 -2.92 0.61
N GLU A 174 -8.94 -4.10 0.20
CA GLU A 174 -8.53 -4.39 -1.17
C GLU A 174 -9.78 -4.71 -2.00
N LEU A 175 -9.82 -4.20 -3.23
CA LEU A 175 -10.88 -4.47 -4.18
C LEU A 175 -10.32 -5.16 -5.43
N ARG A 176 -11.00 -6.22 -5.86
CA ARG A 176 -10.64 -6.94 -7.07
C ARG A 176 -11.85 -7.06 -7.99
N GLY A 177 -11.74 -6.48 -9.19
CA GLY A 177 -12.76 -6.63 -10.23
C GLY A 177 -12.94 -8.08 -10.65
N THR A 178 -14.20 -8.50 -10.80
CA THR A 178 -14.57 -9.88 -11.18
C THR A 178 -15.04 -9.98 -12.65
N GLY A 179 -15.00 -8.87 -13.38
CA GLY A 179 -15.34 -8.82 -14.80
C GLY A 179 -14.21 -9.33 -15.72
N SER A 180 -14.42 -9.17 -17.02
CA SER A 180 -13.42 -9.50 -18.05
C SER A 180 -12.20 -8.58 -17.99
N ARG A 181 -12.40 -7.29 -17.70
CA ARG A 181 -11.29 -6.35 -17.52
C ARG A 181 -10.65 -6.54 -16.15
N VAL A 182 -9.34 -6.78 -16.15
CA VAL A 182 -8.58 -6.84 -14.90
C VAL A 182 -8.58 -5.46 -14.24
N TRP A 183 -9.07 -5.41 -12.99
CA TRP A 183 -9.08 -4.20 -12.20
C TRP A 183 -8.76 -4.51 -10.74
N ARG A 184 -7.93 -3.68 -10.14
CA ARG A 184 -7.57 -3.74 -8.72
C ARG A 184 -7.56 -2.33 -8.14
N GLY A 185 -7.94 -2.20 -6.90
CA GLY A 185 -7.97 -0.91 -6.20
C GLY A 185 -8.08 -1.06 -4.70
N MET A 186 -8.20 0.08 -4.04
CA MET A 186 -8.40 0.17 -2.59
C MET A 186 -9.66 0.97 -2.30
N ALA A 187 -10.32 0.65 -1.19
CA ALA A 187 -11.39 1.50 -0.69
C ALA A 187 -10.84 2.89 -0.30
N PRO A 188 -11.55 3.99 -0.61
CA PRO A 188 -11.10 5.33 -0.23
C PRO A 188 -10.87 5.45 1.28
N GLY A 189 -9.78 6.09 1.68
CA GLY A 189 -9.39 6.24 3.09
C GLY A 189 -8.77 5.01 3.73
N THR A 190 -8.43 3.97 2.96
CA THR A 190 -7.74 2.77 3.46
C THR A 190 -6.39 3.10 4.10
N ARG A 191 -6.18 2.61 5.31
CA ARG A 191 -4.96 2.77 6.13
C ARG A 191 -4.13 1.48 6.10
N LYS A 192 -3.39 1.25 5.00
CA LYS A 192 -2.50 0.08 4.87
C LYS A 192 -1.36 0.05 5.89
N ASP A 193 -1.06 1.20 6.48
CA ASP A 193 -0.05 1.38 7.52
C ASP A 193 -0.48 0.84 8.89
N LEU A 194 -1.80 0.74 9.14
CA LEU A 194 -2.35 0.34 10.43
C LEU A 194 -2.69 -1.15 10.52
N GLY A 195 -2.91 -1.84 9.40
CA GLY A 195 -3.32 -3.24 9.43
C GLY A 195 -3.34 -3.89 8.05
N TYR A 196 -3.92 -5.07 7.99
CA TYR A 196 -3.80 -5.97 6.85
C TYR A 196 -5.00 -6.91 6.73
N PHE A 197 -5.20 -7.50 5.55
CA PHE A 197 -5.99 -8.71 5.39
C PHE A 197 -5.16 -9.91 5.82
N TRP A 198 -5.78 -10.90 6.46
CA TRP A 198 -5.09 -12.12 6.82
C TRP A 198 -6.03 -13.34 6.82
N ILE A 199 -5.42 -14.49 6.55
CA ILE A 199 -5.98 -15.82 6.72
C ILE A 199 -4.93 -16.70 7.38
N GLY A 200 -5.32 -17.68 8.18
CA GLY A 200 -4.29 -18.54 8.78
C GLY A 200 -4.81 -19.45 9.88
N THR A 201 -3.92 -20.30 10.35
CA THR A 201 -4.14 -21.25 11.43
C THR A 201 -3.87 -20.57 12.77
N PRO A 202 -4.86 -20.51 13.69
CA PRO A 202 -4.65 -19.97 15.03
C PRO A 202 -3.46 -20.61 15.74
N GLY A 203 -2.66 -19.79 16.41
CA GLY A 203 -1.48 -20.24 17.17
C GLY A 203 -0.21 -20.50 16.34
N SER A 204 -0.28 -20.39 15.01
CA SER A 204 0.94 -20.49 14.19
C SER A 204 1.93 -19.37 14.50
N GLN A 205 3.22 -19.73 14.53
CA GLN A 205 4.32 -18.77 14.69
C GLN A 205 4.94 -18.33 13.35
N ASN A 206 4.50 -18.90 12.23
CA ASN A 206 5.00 -18.57 10.91
C ASN A 206 4.06 -17.60 10.21
N ILE A 207 4.60 -16.51 9.68
CA ILE A 207 3.86 -15.50 8.91
C ILE A 207 4.44 -15.40 7.51
N ILE A 208 3.58 -15.47 6.51
CA ILE A 208 3.92 -15.28 5.10
C ILE A 208 3.27 -13.97 4.63
N LEU A 209 4.10 -13.05 4.15
CA LEU A 209 3.66 -11.78 3.60
C LEU A 209 3.48 -11.92 2.08
N CYS A 210 2.29 -11.63 1.59
CA CYS A 210 1.94 -11.64 0.17
C CYS A 210 1.52 -10.25 -0.29
N GLU A 211 1.56 -9.98 -1.58
CA GLU A 211 1.18 -8.66 -2.11
C GLU A 211 -0.33 -8.45 -2.12
N SER A 212 -1.13 -9.49 -2.33
CA SER A 212 -2.58 -9.38 -2.36
C SER A 212 -3.28 -10.40 -1.47
N ALA A 213 -4.56 -10.14 -1.16
CA ALA A 213 -5.40 -11.08 -0.43
C ALA A 213 -5.60 -12.40 -1.18
N ILE A 214 -5.65 -12.38 -2.52
CA ILE A 214 -5.76 -13.58 -3.34
C ILE A 214 -4.50 -14.44 -3.18
N ASP A 215 -3.30 -13.84 -3.22
CA ASP A 215 -2.05 -14.57 -3.03
C ASP A 215 -1.92 -15.14 -1.62
N ALA A 216 -2.34 -14.40 -0.61
CA ALA A 216 -2.37 -14.87 0.76
C ALA A 216 -3.28 -16.10 0.93
N ILE A 217 -4.48 -16.09 0.32
CA ILE A 217 -5.40 -17.24 0.34
C ILE A 217 -4.82 -18.40 -0.49
N SER A 218 -4.22 -18.12 -1.65
CA SER A 218 -3.62 -19.13 -2.53
C SER A 218 -2.47 -19.86 -1.84
N TYR A 219 -1.56 -19.12 -1.21
CA TYR A 219 -0.46 -19.73 -0.46
C TYR A 219 -0.99 -20.58 0.69
N TRP A 220 -1.93 -20.06 1.47
CA TRP A 220 -2.50 -20.78 2.60
C TRP A 220 -3.26 -22.05 2.18
N GLN A 221 -3.94 -22.01 1.04
CA GLN A 221 -4.60 -23.20 0.48
C GLN A 221 -3.61 -24.34 0.16
N MET A 222 -2.42 -24.00 -0.28
CA MET A 222 -1.36 -24.97 -0.59
C MET A 222 -0.58 -25.39 0.67
N ASN A 223 -0.51 -24.53 1.67
CA ASN A 223 0.33 -24.70 2.87
C ASN A 223 -0.41 -24.20 4.12
N PRO A 224 -1.36 -24.98 4.68
CA PRO A 224 -2.29 -24.52 5.73
C PRO A 224 -1.70 -24.48 7.14
N HIS A 225 -0.41 -24.23 7.30
CA HIS A 225 0.32 -24.28 8.59
C HIS A 225 0.81 -22.92 9.09
N GLY A 226 0.48 -21.84 8.39
CA GLY A 226 0.94 -20.49 8.68
C GLY A 226 -0.19 -19.48 8.87
N ILE A 227 0.22 -18.23 9.03
CA ILE A 227 -0.64 -17.05 8.90
C ILE A 227 -0.18 -16.33 7.63
N CYS A 228 -1.07 -16.14 6.68
CA CYS A 228 -0.79 -15.43 5.45
C CYS A 228 -1.40 -14.03 5.51
N ILE A 229 -0.58 -13.02 5.26
CA ILE A 229 -0.95 -11.61 5.37
C ILE A 229 -0.79 -10.95 3.99
N SER A 230 -1.80 -10.23 3.54
CA SER A 230 -1.66 -9.31 2.42
C SER A 230 -1.15 -7.96 2.88
N THR A 231 -0.11 -7.45 2.24
CA THR A 231 0.41 -6.09 2.43
C THR A 231 -0.37 -5.04 1.62
N ALA A 232 -1.35 -5.48 0.83
CA ALA A 232 -2.16 -4.65 -0.08
C ALA A 232 -1.30 -3.87 -1.08
N GLY A 233 -0.44 -4.59 -1.79
CA GLY A 233 0.58 -4.15 -2.75
C GLY A 233 1.99 -4.24 -2.18
N VAL A 234 2.97 -3.95 -3.01
CA VAL A 234 4.40 -4.00 -2.66
C VAL A 234 4.71 -3.02 -1.52
N ARG A 235 5.20 -3.53 -0.38
CA ARG A 235 5.53 -2.73 0.81
C ARG A 235 6.70 -3.33 1.58
N ALA A 236 7.87 -2.76 1.40
CA ALA A 236 9.09 -3.24 2.03
C ALA A 236 9.15 -3.00 3.56
N ASN A 237 8.44 -2.01 4.09
CA ASN A 237 8.50 -1.66 5.52
C ASN A 237 7.13 -1.23 6.07
N PRO A 238 6.14 -2.13 6.17
CA PRO A 238 4.86 -1.79 6.81
C PRO A 238 5.06 -1.58 8.31
N LEU A 239 4.42 -0.55 8.89
CA LEU A 239 4.62 -0.13 10.29
C LEU A 239 4.34 -1.26 11.30
N TRP A 240 3.34 -2.11 11.02
CA TRP A 240 2.95 -3.23 11.88
C TRP A 240 3.95 -4.40 11.87
N LEU A 241 4.88 -4.47 10.90
CA LEU A 241 5.86 -5.56 10.77
C LEU A 241 6.76 -5.67 12.00
N ARG A 242 7.25 -4.55 12.50
CA ARG A 242 8.09 -4.53 13.71
C ARG A 242 7.40 -5.14 14.93
N GLY A 243 6.09 -4.89 15.07
CA GLY A 243 5.29 -5.46 16.15
C GLY A 243 5.11 -6.99 16.04
N LEU A 244 5.15 -7.54 14.83
CA LEU A 244 5.13 -9.00 14.61
C LEU A 244 6.50 -9.60 14.94
N LEU A 245 7.58 -9.01 14.45
CA LEU A 245 8.95 -9.44 14.74
C LEU A 245 9.25 -9.40 16.25
N ALA A 246 8.86 -8.34 16.95
CA ALA A 246 9.04 -8.20 18.40
C ALA A 246 8.28 -9.27 19.22
N ARG A 247 7.25 -9.88 18.65
CA ARG A 247 6.51 -11.00 19.27
C ARG A 247 7.07 -12.37 18.92
N GLY A 248 8.21 -12.42 18.22
CA GLY A 248 8.91 -13.65 17.91
C GLY A 248 8.35 -14.46 16.74
N TYR A 249 7.49 -13.87 15.89
CA TYR A 249 7.03 -14.56 14.69
C TYR A 249 8.17 -14.74 13.68
N ALA A 250 8.28 -15.94 13.11
CA ALA A 250 9.09 -16.19 11.94
C ALA A 250 8.39 -15.63 10.70
N ILE A 251 9.02 -14.67 10.00
CA ILE A 251 8.38 -13.92 8.92
C ILE A 251 9.06 -14.22 7.59
N TYR A 252 8.25 -14.57 6.60
CA TYR A 252 8.67 -14.86 5.24
C TYR A 252 8.08 -13.83 4.28
N CYS A 253 8.93 -13.20 3.48
CA CYS A 253 8.53 -12.27 2.42
C CYS A 253 8.22 -13.06 1.14
N GLY A 254 6.95 -13.31 0.91
CA GLY A 254 6.39 -14.05 -0.23
C GLY A 254 5.85 -13.12 -1.33
N PHE A 255 6.52 -11.99 -1.61
CA PHE A 255 6.14 -11.08 -2.69
C PHE A 255 6.34 -11.71 -4.06
N ASP A 256 5.69 -11.15 -5.07
CA ASP A 256 5.68 -11.63 -6.44
C ASP A 256 7.11 -11.84 -6.99
N ALA A 257 7.25 -12.73 -7.94
CA ALA A 257 8.53 -13.10 -8.55
C ALA A 257 8.84 -12.19 -9.76
N ASP A 258 8.62 -10.90 -9.58
CA ASP A 258 8.92 -9.85 -10.55
C ASP A 258 9.93 -8.84 -9.98
N GLU A 259 10.39 -7.91 -10.81
CA GLU A 259 11.41 -6.91 -10.41
C GLU A 259 10.94 -6.05 -9.22
N PRO A 260 9.70 -5.49 -9.17
CA PRO A 260 9.22 -4.75 -8.00
C PRO A 260 9.13 -5.59 -6.74
N GLY A 261 8.65 -6.84 -6.83
CA GLY A 261 8.52 -7.76 -5.70
C GLY A 261 9.89 -8.17 -5.13
N ASP A 262 10.84 -8.51 -5.99
CA ASP A 262 12.21 -8.87 -5.59
C ASP A 262 12.97 -7.67 -4.99
N ALA A 263 12.83 -6.47 -5.57
CA ALA A 263 13.42 -5.26 -5.02
C ALA A 263 12.88 -4.92 -3.62
N ALA A 264 11.55 -5.02 -3.44
CA ALA A 264 10.93 -4.76 -2.14
C ALA A 264 11.28 -5.82 -1.11
N ALA A 265 11.39 -7.09 -1.50
CA ALA A 265 11.83 -8.15 -0.61
C ALA A 265 13.27 -7.94 -0.15
N THR A 266 14.17 -7.57 -1.06
CA THR A 266 15.56 -7.21 -0.75
C THR A 266 15.61 -6.05 0.24
N GLN A 267 14.83 -5.00 0.00
CA GLN A 267 14.75 -3.87 0.92
C GLN A 267 14.17 -4.26 2.28
N MET A 268 13.13 -5.11 2.33
CA MET A 268 12.55 -5.59 3.59
C MET A 268 13.58 -6.36 4.42
N ILE A 269 14.34 -7.25 3.81
CA ILE A 269 15.39 -8.04 4.47
C ILE A 269 16.53 -7.14 4.96
N ALA A 270 16.94 -6.15 4.17
CA ALA A 270 17.95 -5.18 4.58
C ALA A 270 17.52 -4.36 5.81
N LEU A 271 16.24 -4.02 5.93
CA LEU A 271 15.67 -3.30 7.07
C LEU A 271 15.36 -4.21 8.28
N HIS A 272 15.11 -5.48 8.02
CA HIS A 272 14.69 -6.49 9.00
C HIS A 272 15.39 -7.84 8.71
N PRO A 273 16.63 -8.03 9.13
CA PRO A 273 17.42 -9.23 8.79
C PRO A 273 16.82 -10.57 9.26
N ALA A 274 15.87 -10.54 10.20
CA ALA A 274 15.12 -11.73 10.63
C ALA A 274 14.05 -12.20 9.63
N VAL A 275 13.73 -11.39 8.61
CA VAL A 275 12.78 -11.77 7.55
C VAL A 275 13.50 -12.58 6.48
N GLN A 276 12.88 -13.67 6.04
CA GLN A 276 13.43 -14.54 5.00
C GLN A 276 12.68 -14.36 3.68
N ARG A 277 13.37 -14.47 2.54
CA ARG A 277 12.72 -14.50 1.23
C ARG A 277 12.06 -15.86 0.98
N LEU A 278 10.80 -15.84 0.61
CA LEU A 278 10.05 -17.00 0.14
C LEU A 278 9.51 -16.66 -1.25
N ARG A 279 10.36 -16.82 -2.27
CA ARG A 279 10.03 -16.43 -3.64
C ARG A 279 9.07 -17.44 -4.27
N PRO A 280 7.91 -17.00 -4.87
CA PRO A 280 7.05 -17.90 -5.64
C PRO A 280 7.84 -18.55 -6.80
N PRO A 281 7.59 -19.83 -7.14
CA PRO A 281 8.19 -20.47 -8.30
C PRO A 281 7.53 -20.07 -9.64
N ALA A 282 6.41 -19.32 -9.61
CA ALA A 282 5.76 -18.66 -10.74
C ALA A 282 5.71 -17.15 -10.47
N HIS A 283 4.98 -16.37 -11.28
CA HIS A 283 4.88 -14.92 -11.11
C HIS A 283 4.35 -14.54 -9.71
N ASP A 284 3.25 -15.17 -9.28
CA ASP A 284 2.64 -14.95 -7.96
C ASP A 284 2.14 -16.27 -7.36
N TRP A 285 1.63 -16.25 -6.12
CA TRP A 285 1.13 -17.46 -5.47
C TRP A 285 -0.17 -17.97 -6.06
N ASN A 286 -0.96 -17.11 -6.70
CA ASN A 286 -2.16 -17.55 -7.39
C ASN A 286 -1.82 -18.28 -8.70
N ASP A 287 -0.80 -17.85 -9.41
CA ASP A 287 -0.29 -18.56 -10.58
C ASP A 287 0.28 -19.93 -10.20
N VAL A 288 1.01 -20.04 -9.07
CA VAL A 288 1.47 -21.33 -8.53
C VAL A 288 0.30 -22.25 -8.22
N LEU A 289 -0.77 -21.75 -7.62
CA LEU A 289 -1.96 -22.53 -7.29
C LEU A 289 -2.67 -23.01 -8.56
N THR A 290 -2.84 -22.13 -9.54
CA THR A 290 -3.62 -22.43 -10.75
C THR A 290 -2.86 -23.33 -11.73
N SER A 291 -1.52 -23.30 -11.73
CA SER A 291 -0.69 -24.20 -12.56
C SER A 291 -0.63 -25.64 -12.04
N ARG A 292 -1.08 -25.91 -10.81
CA ARG A 292 -1.14 -27.27 -10.23
C ARG A 292 -2.45 -28.00 -10.54
N ARG A 293 -3.36 -27.37 -11.27
CA ARG A 293 -4.64 -27.91 -11.71
C ARG A 293 -4.54 -28.44 -13.12
#